data_41a29496890f23a1f63c07b22fd2ef1c
#
_entry.id   41a29496890f23a1f63c07b22fd2ef1c
#
_cell.length_a   1.000
_cell.length_b   1.000
_cell.length_c   1.000
_cell.angle_alpha   90.00
_cell.angle_beta   90.00
_cell.angle_gamma   90.00
#
_symmetry.space_group_name_H-M   'P 1'
#
loop_
_entity.id
_entity.type
_entity.pdbx_description
1 polymer ?
#
loop_
_entity_poly.entity_id
_entity_poly.type
_entity_poly.pdbx_seq_one_letter_code
_entity_poly.pdbx_strand_id
1 'polypeptide(L)'
;GFVPTMGALHAGHAQLLKSSVSQNDHTIVSIFVNPTQFLAGEDLDRYPRTPEADIKICELCGVDAIFMPDANEIYSQIEPKILAPKELSSTLEGATRPGHFDGVCTVLTKFFNIINPTNAYFGKKDAQQLLIVQHMVKSLFMPINIVPVDIVRSSDGLALSSRNSYLNDDELAQALKLSRSLMKASNLIKANKLNSLEIKNAMSSCLEPLKVDYIEIVDKSLKPVDSIELGNTI
;
A
#
# COMPACT_ATOMS: atom_id res chain seq x y z
N GLY A 1 16.60 6.54 6.91
CA GLY A 1 15.34 5.86 6.56
C GLY A 1 14.36 6.81 5.90
N PHE A 2 13.53 6.28 4.98
CA PHE A 2 12.50 7.06 4.31
C PHE A 2 11.13 6.38 4.41
N VAL A 3 10.09 7.16 4.75
CA VAL A 3 8.71 6.69 4.82
C VAL A 3 7.84 7.55 3.90
N PRO A 4 7.55 7.11 2.67
CA PRO A 4 6.65 7.83 1.77
C PRO A 4 5.20 7.70 2.23
N THR A 5 4.51 8.83 2.40
CA THR A 5 3.08 8.88 2.76
C THR A 5 2.33 9.95 1.98
N MET A 6 1.01 9.84 1.98
CA MET A 6 0.13 10.89 1.46
C MET A 6 -0.51 11.75 2.58
N GLY A 7 -0.06 11.60 3.82
CA GLY A 7 -0.65 12.29 4.98
C GLY A 7 -1.88 11.57 5.54
N ALA A 8 -2.64 12.25 6.39
CA ALA A 8 -3.70 11.72 7.23
C ALA A 8 -3.22 10.48 7.99
N LEU A 9 -2.12 10.68 8.73
CA LEU A 9 -1.38 9.60 9.38
C LEU A 9 -2.23 8.92 10.47
N HIS A 10 -2.10 7.62 10.57
CA HIS A 10 -2.77 6.78 11.56
C HIS A 10 -1.79 5.76 12.15
N ALA A 11 -2.23 4.91 13.08
CA ALA A 11 -1.36 3.95 13.76
C ALA A 11 -0.59 3.02 12.80
N GLY A 12 -1.13 2.72 11.62
CA GLY A 12 -0.42 1.99 10.56
C GLY A 12 0.81 2.75 10.05
N HIS A 13 0.67 4.05 9.81
CA HIS A 13 1.81 4.91 9.46
C HIS A 13 2.79 5.04 10.63
N ALA A 14 2.28 5.24 11.85
CA ALA A 14 3.14 5.30 13.05
C ALA A 14 4.01 4.04 13.21
N GLN A 15 3.54 2.87 12.80
CA GLN A 15 4.34 1.64 12.79
C GLN A 15 5.49 1.71 11.75
N LEU A 16 5.22 2.27 10.55
CA LEU A 16 6.28 2.52 9.55
C LEU A 16 7.34 3.48 10.10
N LEU A 17 6.91 4.60 10.70
CA LEU A 17 7.80 5.60 11.28
C LEU A 17 8.69 4.99 12.37
N LYS A 18 8.09 4.29 13.33
CA LYS A 18 8.83 3.62 14.43
C LYS A 18 9.81 2.57 13.91
N SER A 19 9.42 1.81 12.87
CA SER A 19 10.33 0.86 12.24
C SER A 19 11.51 1.56 11.59
N SER A 20 11.29 2.70 10.93
CA SER A 20 12.35 3.50 10.33
C SER A 20 13.29 4.09 11.39
N VAL A 21 12.74 4.76 12.40
CA VAL A 21 13.50 5.40 13.48
C VAL A 21 14.36 4.36 14.25
N SER A 22 13.85 3.16 14.44
CA SER A 22 14.59 2.10 15.15
C SER A 22 15.74 1.47 14.37
N GLN A 23 15.80 1.69 13.05
CA GLN A 23 16.74 0.98 12.16
C GLN A 23 17.67 1.92 11.38
N ASN A 24 17.54 3.24 11.57
CA ASN A 24 18.35 4.23 10.86
C ASN A 24 18.79 5.34 11.83
N ASP A 25 19.89 5.99 11.50
CA ASP A 25 20.40 7.15 12.25
C ASP A 25 19.48 8.37 12.08
N HIS A 26 18.85 8.51 10.90
CA HIS A 26 17.89 9.56 10.58
C HIS A 26 16.70 9.00 9.81
N THR A 27 15.53 9.58 10.07
CA THR A 27 14.28 9.23 9.39
C THR A 27 13.65 10.47 8.76
N ILE A 28 13.39 10.37 7.45
CA ILE A 28 12.65 11.38 6.68
C ILE A 28 11.28 10.80 6.29
N VAL A 29 10.25 11.60 6.41
CA VAL A 29 8.88 11.25 6.00
C VAL A 29 8.46 12.19 4.90
N SER A 30 7.86 11.69 3.82
CA SER A 30 7.12 12.57 2.91
C SER A 30 5.63 12.59 3.26
N ILE A 31 5.02 13.76 3.17
CA ILE A 31 3.57 13.96 3.22
C ILE A 31 3.19 14.65 1.92
N PHE A 32 2.77 13.86 0.93
CA PHE A 32 2.50 14.37 -0.42
C PHE A 32 1.37 13.58 -1.08
N VAL A 33 0.23 14.23 -1.27
CA VAL A 33 -0.90 13.67 -2.03
C VAL A 33 -0.55 13.75 -3.51
N ASN A 34 -0.03 12.64 -4.05
CA ASN A 34 0.49 12.58 -5.41
C ASN A 34 -0.64 12.57 -6.46
N PRO A 35 -0.83 13.65 -7.24
CA PRO A 35 -1.95 13.72 -8.18
C PRO A 35 -1.86 12.69 -9.31
N THR A 36 -0.65 12.26 -9.68
CA THR A 36 -0.44 11.40 -10.87
C THR A 36 -0.83 9.94 -10.64
N GLN A 37 -1.08 9.53 -9.41
CA GLN A 37 -1.55 8.18 -9.08
C GLN A 37 -3.06 8.06 -8.89
N PHE A 38 -3.80 9.16 -9.04
CA PHE A 38 -5.27 9.16 -9.00
C PHE A 38 -5.84 9.17 -10.42
N LEU A 39 -6.87 8.36 -10.63
CA LEU A 39 -7.62 8.35 -11.87
C LEU A 39 -8.69 9.47 -11.85
N ALA A 40 -9.18 9.83 -13.02
CA ALA A 40 -10.30 10.75 -13.14
C ALA A 40 -11.52 10.20 -12.37
N GLY A 41 -12.07 10.99 -11.46
CA GLY A 41 -13.21 10.63 -10.61
C GLY A 41 -12.86 9.89 -9.32
N GLU A 42 -11.59 9.62 -9.05
CA GLU A 42 -11.15 9.16 -7.73
C GLU A 42 -11.17 10.29 -6.68
N ASP A 43 -10.80 9.96 -5.46
CA ASP A 43 -10.93 10.81 -4.28
C ASP A 43 -9.82 11.85 -4.09
N LEU A 44 -9.09 12.27 -5.14
CA LEU A 44 -7.97 13.22 -5.03
C LEU A 44 -8.38 14.51 -4.27
N ASP A 45 -9.52 15.09 -4.65
CA ASP A 45 -9.98 16.35 -4.06
C ASP A 45 -10.50 16.17 -2.62
N ARG A 46 -10.99 14.97 -2.29
CA ARG A 46 -11.53 14.61 -0.97
C ARG A 46 -10.52 13.89 -0.09
N TYR A 47 -9.33 13.56 -0.61
CA TYR A 47 -8.33 12.85 0.16
C TYR A 47 -8.00 13.63 1.44
N PRO A 48 -8.06 13.02 2.63
CA PRO A 48 -7.94 13.75 3.88
C PRO A 48 -6.56 14.39 4.03
N ARG A 49 -6.54 15.65 4.45
CA ARG A 49 -5.33 16.43 4.70
C ARG A 49 -5.38 16.99 6.11
N THR A 50 -4.45 16.55 6.95
CA THR A 50 -4.40 16.91 8.38
C THR A 50 -2.97 17.29 8.79
N PRO A 51 -2.38 18.34 8.16
CA PRO A 51 -0.94 18.61 8.28
C PRO A 51 -0.47 18.79 9.73
N GLU A 52 -1.24 19.52 10.56
CA GLU A 52 -0.86 19.73 11.96
C GLU A 52 -0.85 18.43 12.77
N ALA A 53 -1.86 17.56 12.56
CA ALA A 53 -1.94 16.26 13.22
C ALA A 53 -0.83 15.32 12.71
N ASP A 54 -0.53 15.37 11.41
CA ASP A 54 0.51 14.58 10.79
C ASP A 54 1.91 14.96 11.33
N ILE A 55 2.20 16.26 11.42
CA ILE A 55 3.45 16.76 12.02
C ILE A 55 3.57 16.25 13.46
N LYS A 56 2.48 16.35 14.25
CA LYS A 56 2.48 15.89 15.63
C LYS A 56 2.75 14.40 15.78
N ILE A 57 2.21 13.57 14.89
CA ILE A 57 2.49 12.12 14.87
C ILE A 57 3.95 11.87 14.53
N CYS A 58 4.53 12.59 13.56
CA CYS A 58 5.93 12.49 13.19
C CYS A 58 6.85 12.85 14.36
N GLU A 59 6.58 13.97 15.07
CA GLU A 59 7.32 14.36 16.27
C GLU A 59 7.28 13.29 17.36
N LEU A 60 6.08 12.76 17.66
CA LEU A 60 5.89 11.71 18.67
C LEU A 60 6.59 10.38 18.30
N CYS A 61 6.80 10.13 17.02
CA CYS A 61 7.52 8.95 16.54
C CYS A 61 9.03 9.17 16.44
N GLY A 62 9.54 10.38 16.65
CA GLY A 62 10.98 10.70 16.59
C GLY A 62 11.51 10.86 15.15
N VAL A 63 10.69 11.35 14.24
CA VAL A 63 11.09 11.65 12.86
C VAL A 63 11.97 12.91 12.83
N ASP A 64 13.08 12.87 12.09
CA ASP A 64 14.05 13.98 12.02
C ASP A 64 13.63 15.07 11.05
N ALA A 65 13.02 14.71 9.91
CA ALA A 65 12.58 15.67 8.91
C ALA A 65 11.29 15.25 8.18
N ILE A 66 10.46 16.25 7.85
CA ILE A 66 9.23 16.06 7.08
C ILE A 66 9.37 16.78 5.74
N PHE A 67 9.21 16.04 4.65
CA PHE A 67 9.24 16.56 3.29
C PHE A 67 7.80 16.73 2.79
N MET A 68 7.36 17.98 2.65
CA MET A 68 5.99 18.34 2.26
C MET A 68 6.00 19.27 1.05
N PRO A 69 6.38 18.78 -0.13
CA PRO A 69 6.46 19.61 -1.33
C PRO A 69 5.08 19.88 -1.93
N ASP A 70 4.98 20.97 -2.69
CA ASP A 70 3.86 21.21 -3.58
C ASP A 70 3.99 20.41 -4.88
N ALA A 71 2.87 20.12 -5.55
CA ALA A 71 2.87 19.38 -6.81
C ALA A 71 3.70 20.06 -7.90
N ASN A 72 3.73 21.39 -7.93
CA ASN A 72 4.49 22.19 -8.89
C ASN A 72 6.01 22.11 -8.66
N GLU A 73 6.46 21.75 -7.47
CA GLU A 73 7.88 21.54 -7.15
C GLU A 73 8.34 20.15 -7.59
N ILE A 74 7.41 19.19 -7.60
CA ILE A 74 7.71 17.79 -7.99
C ILE A 74 7.52 17.56 -9.48
N TYR A 75 6.53 18.22 -10.10
CA TYR A 75 6.18 18.01 -11.50
C TYR A 75 6.30 19.28 -12.32
N SER A 76 6.92 19.14 -13.51
CA SER A 76 6.99 20.18 -14.52
C SER A 76 5.98 19.92 -15.66
N GLN A 77 5.90 20.84 -16.64
CA GLN A 77 5.04 20.64 -17.81
C GLN A 77 5.54 19.53 -18.75
N ILE A 78 6.85 19.26 -18.74
CA ILE A 78 7.49 18.21 -19.56
C ILE A 78 8.13 17.22 -18.61
N GLU A 79 7.48 16.05 -18.44
CA GLU A 79 7.84 15.05 -17.44
C GLU A 79 8.23 13.72 -18.09
N PRO A 80 9.39 13.15 -17.76
CA PRO A 80 9.64 11.74 -18.00
C PRO A 80 8.73 10.90 -17.08
N LYS A 81 8.21 9.79 -17.60
CA LYS A 81 7.39 8.85 -16.82
C LYS A 81 8.16 7.57 -16.57
N ILE A 82 8.09 7.07 -15.35
CA ILE A 82 8.53 5.72 -15.03
C ILE A 82 7.30 4.82 -15.12
N LEU A 83 7.33 3.89 -16.08
CA LEU A 83 6.24 2.92 -16.24
C LEU A 83 6.47 1.73 -15.32
N ALA A 84 5.43 1.33 -14.62
CA ALA A 84 5.44 0.10 -13.86
C ALA A 84 5.48 -1.12 -14.81
N PRO A 85 6.15 -2.23 -14.43
CA PRO A 85 6.15 -3.43 -15.25
C PRO A 85 4.74 -3.91 -15.54
N LYS A 86 4.38 -4.03 -16.82
CA LYS A 86 3.01 -4.34 -17.26
C LYS A 86 2.49 -5.65 -16.64
N GLU A 87 3.35 -6.65 -16.52
CA GLU A 87 3.02 -7.96 -15.94
C GLU A 87 2.57 -7.86 -14.47
N LEU A 88 3.07 -6.86 -13.74
CA LEU A 88 2.73 -6.63 -12.32
C LEU A 88 1.66 -5.56 -12.14
N SER A 89 1.46 -4.67 -13.10
CA SER A 89 0.60 -3.49 -12.99
C SER A 89 -0.70 -3.56 -13.78
N SER A 90 -0.94 -4.65 -14.56
CA SER A 90 -2.16 -4.82 -15.34
C SER A 90 -3.16 -5.82 -14.75
N THR A 91 -2.91 -6.31 -13.55
CA THR A 91 -3.76 -7.26 -12.82
C THR A 91 -4.20 -6.67 -11.49
N LEU A 92 -5.16 -7.29 -10.82
CA LEU A 92 -5.63 -6.92 -9.47
C LEU A 92 -5.98 -5.41 -9.39
N GLU A 93 -5.41 -4.68 -8.45
CA GLU A 93 -5.60 -3.23 -8.30
C GLU A 93 -5.21 -2.45 -9.56
N GLY A 94 -4.17 -2.88 -10.26
CA GLY A 94 -3.73 -2.23 -11.50
C GLY A 94 -4.69 -2.42 -12.67
N ALA A 95 -5.50 -3.48 -12.68
CA ALA A 95 -6.56 -3.68 -13.66
C ALA A 95 -7.75 -2.73 -13.41
N THR A 96 -8.09 -2.50 -12.14
CA THR A 96 -9.16 -1.57 -11.73
C THR A 96 -8.73 -0.10 -11.82
N ARG A 97 -7.41 0.16 -11.72
CA ARG A 97 -6.83 1.52 -11.71
C ARG A 97 -5.69 1.66 -12.75
N PRO A 98 -6.00 1.66 -14.06
CA PRO A 98 -4.97 1.77 -15.10
C PRO A 98 -4.13 3.05 -14.96
N GLY A 99 -2.78 2.90 -14.93
CA GLY A 99 -1.83 4.01 -14.77
C GLY A 99 -1.52 4.40 -13.32
N HIS A 100 -2.25 3.89 -12.33
CA HIS A 100 -2.00 4.15 -10.91
C HIS A 100 -0.55 3.86 -10.53
N PHE A 101 -0.05 2.69 -10.87
CA PHE A 101 1.32 2.28 -10.51
C PHE A 101 2.40 3.02 -11.28
N ASP A 102 2.10 3.56 -12.47
CA ASP A 102 3.03 4.45 -13.19
C ASP A 102 3.22 5.76 -12.40
N GLY A 103 2.13 6.31 -11.85
CA GLY A 103 2.18 7.47 -10.96
C GLY A 103 2.99 7.18 -9.69
N VAL A 104 2.79 6.01 -9.07
CA VAL A 104 3.55 5.56 -7.89
C VAL A 104 5.03 5.42 -8.22
N CYS A 105 5.40 4.73 -9.29
CA CYS A 105 6.79 4.55 -9.70
C CYS A 105 7.46 5.89 -10.01
N THR A 106 6.75 6.79 -10.69
CA THR A 106 7.29 8.11 -11.06
C THR A 106 7.60 8.95 -9.81
N VAL A 107 6.66 9.09 -8.88
CA VAL A 107 6.87 9.90 -7.67
C VAL A 107 7.95 9.30 -6.77
N LEU A 108 7.96 7.99 -6.60
CA LEU A 108 8.96 7.33 -5.76
C LEU A 108 10.36 7.43 -6.36
N THR A 109 10.50 7.33 -7.68
CA THR A 109 11.80 7.56 -8.33
C THR A 109 12.32 8.98 -8.06
N LYS A 110 11.46 10.00 -8.16
CA LYS A 110 11.82 11.38 -7.82
C LYS A 110 12.25 11.51 -6.36
N PHE A 111 11.44 10.98 -5.44
CA PHE A 111 11.72 11.05 -4.00
C PHE A 111 13.00 10.29 -3.62
N PHE A 112 13.23 9.14 -4.20
CA PHE A 112 14.46 8.38 -3.97
C PHE A 112 15.70 9.14 -4.45
N ASN A 113 15.61 9.87 -5.56
CA ASN A 113 16.71 10.71 -6.04
C ASN A 113 16.94 11.97 -5.18
N ILE A 114 15.87 12.57 -4.62
CA ILE A 114 15.96 13.75 -3.74
C ILE A 114 16.53 13.39 -2.38
N ILE A 115 16.01 12.30 -1.79
CA ILE A 115 16.27 11.92 -0.40
C ILE A 115 17.49 11.01 -0.29
N ASN A 116 17.72 10.18 -1.30
CA ASN A 116 18.78 9.16 -1.37
C ASN A 116 18.84 8.27 -0.11
N PRO A 117 17.72 7.57 0.24
CA PRO A 117 17.65 6.80 1.47
C PRO A 117 18.42 5.49 1.38
N THR A 118 18.94 4.98 2.51
CA THR A 118 19.46 3.61 2.61
C THR A 118 18.32 2.60 2.66
N ASN A 119 17.26 2.91 3.43
CA ASN A 119 16.08 2.06 3.61
C ASN A 119 14.81 2.86 3.32
N ALA A 120 13.84 2.25 2.63
CA ALA A 120 12.50 2.84 2.43
C ALA A 120 11.42 1.85 2.90
N TYR A 121 10.44 2.33 3.68
CA TYR A 121 9.49 1.51 4.43
C TYR A 121 8.11 1.52 3.79
N PHE A 122 7.56 0.33 3.53
CA PHE A 122 6.26 0.15 2.88
C PHE A 122 5.40 -0.86 3.63
N GLY A 123 4.10 -0.57 3.75
CA GLY A 123 3.17 -1.47 4.40
C GLY A 123 2.80 -2.67 3.51
N LYS A 124 2.76 -3.88 4.09
CA LYS A 124 2.26 -5.10 3.42
C LYS A 124 0.77 -5.04 3.07
N LYS A 125 0.05 -4.04 3.59
CA LYS A 125 -1.35 -3.79 3.24
C LYS A 125 -1.53 -3.59 1.73
N ASP A 126 -0.64 -2.83 1.13
CA ASP A 126 -0.65 -2.53 -0.30
C ASP A 126 0.37 -3.45 -1.01
N ALA A 127 0.11 -4.77 -0.92
CA ALA A 127 1.06 -5.84 -1.29
C ALA A 127 1.53 -5.74 -2.75
N GLN A 128 0.61 -5.43 -3.69
CA GLN A 128 0.97 -5.25 -5.10
C GLN A 128 1.88 -4.04 -5.30
N GLN A 129 1.60 -2.92 -4.63
CA GLN A 129 2.49 -1.74 -4.64
C GLN A 129 3.87 -2.09 -4.11
N LEU A 130 3.94 -2.77 -2.96
CA LEU A 130 5.22 -3.20 -2.37
C LEU A 130 6.05 -4.03 -3.35
N LEU A 131 5.43 -4.99 -4.03
CA LEU A 131 6.10 -5.85 -5.01
C LEU A 131 6.60 -5.05 -6.22
N ILE A 132 5.79 -4.13 -6.75
CA ILE A 132 6.16 -3.27 -7.88
C ILE A 132 7.34 -2.36 -7.49
N VAL A 133 7.32 -1.77 -6.30
CA VAL A 133 8.41 -0.92 -5.80
C VAL A 133 9.70 -1.71 -5.61
N GLN A 134 9.64 -2.91 -5.05
CA GLN A 134 10.80 -3.80 -4.94
C GLN A 134 11.38 -4.14 -6.32
N HIS A 135 10.51 -4.42 -7.29
CA HIS A 135 10.93 -4.70 -8.65
C HIS A 135 11.57 -3.47 -9.32
N MET A 136 10.96 -2.30 -9.17
CA MET A 136 11.47 -1.02 -9.69
C MET A 136 12.89 -0.73 -9.16
N VAL A 137 13.07 -0.78 -7.84
CA VAL A 137 14.36 -0.52 -7.19
C VAL A 137 15.44 -1.49 -7.70
N LYS A 138 15.11 -2.78 -7.79
CA LYS A 138 16.01 -3.81 -8.31
C LYS A 138 16.35 -3.58 -9.78
N SER A 139 15.37 -3.32 -10.63
CA SER A 139 15.55 -3.19 -12.08
C SER A 139 16.28 -1.90 -12.46
N LEU A 140 16.13 -0.84 -11.68
CA LEU A 140 16.83 0.43 -11.89
C LEU A 140 18.17 0.52 -11.12
N PHE A 141 18.60 -0.58 -10.49
CA PHE A 141 19.85 -0.67 -9.72
C PHE A 141 19.96 0.43 -8.65
N MET A 142 18.82 0.81 -8.04
CA MET A 142 18.83 1.80 -6.96
C MET A 142 19.42 1.16 -5.69
N PRO A 143 20.38 1.81 -5.02
CA PRO A 143 21.02 1.25 -3.81
C PRO A 143 20.15 1.46 -2.57
N ILE A 144 18.88 1.03 -2.65
CA ILE A 144 17.87 1.24 -1.61
C ILE A 144 17.31 -0.10 -1.19
N ASN A 145 17.25 -0.35 0.12
CA ASN A 145 16.59 -1.52 0.66
C ASN A 145 15.11 -1.21 0.92
N ILE A 146 14.19 -1.95 0.31
CA ILE A 146 12.75 -1.84 0.55
C ILE A 146 12.36 -2.74 1.72
N VAL A 147 11.94 -2.11 2.82
CA VAL A 147 11.60 -2.78 4.07
C VAL A 147 10.08 -2.94 4.18
N PRO A 148 9.57 -4.19 4.13
CA PRO A 148 8.14 -4.45 4.31
C PRO A 148 7.77 -4.38 5.80
N VAL A 149 6.67 -3.70 6.13
CA VAL A 149 6.15 -3.57 7.50
C VAL A 149 4.77 -4.20 7.58
N ASP A 150 4.49 -4.91 8.68
CA ASP A 150 3.25 -5.64 8.88
C ASP A 150 2.02 -4.74 8.97
N ILE A 151 0.87 -5.30 8.61
CA ILE A 151 -0.42 -4.60 8.63
C ILE A 151 -0.84 -4.34 10.07
N VAL A 152 -1.14 -3.08 10.37
CA VAL A 152 -1.78 -2.69 11.63
C VAL A 152 -3.30 -2.72 11.45
N ARG A 153 -3.98 -3.35 12.39
CA ARG A 153 -5.45 -3.49 12.38
C ARG A 153 -6.06 -2.87 13.65
N SER A 154 -7.33 -2.49 13.55
CA SER A 154 -8.12 -2.13 14.72
C SER A 154 -8.32 -3.36 15.63
N SER A 155 -8.85 -3.14 16.85
CA SER A 155 -9.24 -4.23 17.79
C SER A 155 -10.18 -5.24 17.14
N ASP A 156 -11.02 -4.80 16.20
CA ASP A 156 -12.02 -5.62 15.51
C ASP A 156 -11.47 -6.30 14.25
N GLY A 157 -10.20 -6.02 13.89
CA GLY A 157 -9.48 -6.66 12.79
C GLY A 157 -9.46 -5.89 11.47
N LEU A 158 -10.09 -4.69 11.37
CA LEU A 158 -10.04 -3.87 10.16
C LEU A 158 -8.62 -3.33 9.95
N ALA A 159 -8.07 -3.50 8.74
CA ALA A 159 -6.81 -2.87 8.37
C ALA A 159 -6.95 -1.34 8.39
N LEU A 160 -6.01 -0.65 9.04
CA LEU A 160 -6.07 0.80 9.15
C LEU A 160 -5.75 1.46 7.80
N SER A 161 -6.57 2.46 7.46
CA SER A 161 -6.45 3.27 6.24
C SER A 161 -6.95 4.68 6.52
N SER A 162 -6.33 5.69 5.90
CA SER A 162 -6.81 7.07 5.95
C SER A 162 -8.24 7.20 5.39
N ARG A 163 -8.61 6.32 4.44
CA ARG A 163 -9.95 6.26 3.86
C ARG A 163 -11.01 5.67 4.78
N ASN A 164 -10.63 5.04 5.91
CA ASN A 164 -11.61 4.56 6.89
C ASN A 164 -12.43 5.70 7.49
N SER A 165 -11.92 6.94 7.46
CA SER A 165 -12.65 8.14 7.89
C SER A 165 -13.87 8.47 7.01
N TYR A 166 -13.99 7.88 5.82
CA TYR A 166 -15.14 8.06 4.94
C TYR A 166 -16.35 7.19 5.33
N LEU A 167 -16.09 6.12 6.09
CA LEU A 167 -17.08 5.10 6.40
C LEU A 167 -17.94 5.51 7.60
N ASN A 168 -19.25 5.35 7.48
CA ASN A 168 -20.16 5.40 8.62
C ASN A 168 -20.13 4.06 9.41
N ASP A 169 -20.84 3.99 10.52
CA ASP A 169 -20.81 2.83 11.42
C ASP A 169 -21.25 1.52 10.73
N ASP A 170 -22.29 1.59 9.88
CA ASP A 170 -22.76 0.42 9.13
C ASP A 170 -21.73 -0.03 8.08
N GLU A 171 -21.10 0.92 7.39
CA GLU A 171 -20.04 0.63 6.43
C GLU A 171 -18.79 0.10 7.11
N LEU A 172 -18.43 0.60 8.28
CA LEU A 172 -17.33 0.06 9.10
C LEU A 172 -17.62 -1.40 9.50
N ALA A 173 -18.85 -1.69 9.94
CA ALA A 173 -19.27 -3.06 10.27
C ALA A 173 -19.18 -4.00 9.05
N GLN A 174 -19.55 -3.52 7.87
CA GLN A 174 -19.40 -4.27 6.62
C GLN A 174 -17.94 -4.45 6.21
N ALA A 175 -17.07 -3.43 6.37
CA ALA A 175 -15.66 -3.49 6.04
C ALA A 175 -14.89 -4.58 6.80
N LEU A 176 -15.36 -4.96 8.01
CA LEU A 176 -14.80 -6.08 8.77
C LEU A 176 -14.92 -7.43 8.05
N LYS A 177 -15.83 -7.57 7.09
CA LYS A 177 -15.95 -8.79 6.28
C LYS A 177 -14.67 -9.07 5.46
N LEU A 178 -13.93 -8.03 5.10
CA LEU A 178 -12.65 -8.18 4.38
C LEU A 178 -11.63 -8.98 5.22
N SER A 179 -11.39 -8.59 6.46
CA SER A 179 -10.46 -9.32 7.33
C SER A 179 -10.99 -10.71 7.69
N ARG A 180 -12.30 -10.86 7.89
CA ARG A 180 -12.94 -12.16 8.16
C ARG A 180 -12.83 -13.12 6.98
N SER A 181 -12.98 -12.63 5.74
CA SER A 181 -12.79 -13.44 4.53
C SER A 181 -11.35 -13.94 4.39
N LEU A 182 -10.35 -13.10 4.66
CA LEU A 182 -8.95 -13.50 4.69
C LEU A 182 -8.65 -14.51 5.81
N MET A 183 -9.25 -14.34 6.97
CA MET A 183 -9.13 -15.31 8.08
C MET A 183 -9.76 -16.65 7.71
N LYS A 184 -10.89 -16.63 6.99
CA LYS A 184 -11.54 -17.85 6.47
C LYS A 184 -10.61 -18.58 5.52
N ALA A 185 -9.97 -17.86 4.57
CA ALA A 185 -8.98 -18.42 3.67
C ALA A 185 -7.81 -19.06 4.44
N SER A 186 -7.23 -18.33 5.39
CA SER A 186 -6.13 -18.83 6.23
C SER A 186 -6.50 -20.11 6.97
N ASN A 187 -7.74 -20.23 7.51
CA ASN A 187 -8.20 -21.41 8.22
C ASN A 187 -8.39 -22.61 7.27
N LEU A 188 -8.86 -22.39 6.04
CA LEU A 188 -8.95 -23.42 5.02
C LEU A 188 -7.57 -23.95 4.65
N ILE A 189 -6.61 -23.08 4.43
CA ILE A 189 -5.22 -23.45 4.12
C ILE A 189 -4.60 -24.27 5.26
N LYS A 190 -4.78 -23.82 6.52
CA LYS A 190 -4.32 -24.58 7.70
C LYS A 190 -4.96 -25.95 7.82
N ALA A 191 -6.19 -26.12 7.30
CA ALA A 191 -6.87 -27.39 7.21
C ALA A 191 -6.49 -28.21 5.95
N ASN A 192 -5.40 -27.85 5.27
CA ASN A 192 -4.87 -28.46 4.05
C ASN A 192 -5.87 -28.46 2.86
N LYS A 193 -6.78 -27.48 2.84
CA LYS A 193 -7.63 -27.21 1.67
C LYS A 193 -6.92 -26.17 0.82
N LEU A 194 -6.31 -26.64 -0.27
CA LEU A 194 -5.37 -25.84 -1.07
C LEU A 194 -5.92 -25.44 -2.44
N ASN A 195 -7.13 -25.90 -2.80
CA ASN A 195 -7.77 -25.52 -4.07
C ASN A 195 -8.19 -24.05 -4.06
N SER A 196 -7.68 -23.26 -4.99
CA SER A 196 -7.90 -21.81 -5.07
C SER A 196 -9.37 -21.47 -5.31
N LEU A 197 -10.08 -22.23 -6.14
CA LEU A 197 -11.50 -21.97 -6.41
C LEU A 197 -12.37 -22.20 -5.16
N GLU A 198 -12.13 -23.29 -4.41
CA GLU A 198 -12.84 -23.56 -3.14
C GLU A 198 -12.64 -22.40 -2.16
N ILE A 199 -11.41 -21.91 -2.02
CA ILE A 199 -11.07 -20.82 -1.11
C ILE A 199 -11.72 -19.50 -1.58
N LYS A 200 -11.61 -19.16 -2.86
CA LYS A 200 -12.22 -17.94 -3.42
C LYS A 200 -13.75 -17.94 -3.24
N ASN A 201 -14.42 -19.06 -3.46
CA ASN A 201 -15.85 -19.19 -3.23
C ASN A 201 -16.23 -18.98 -1.76
N ALA A 202 -15.45 -19.54 -0.84
CA ALA A 202 -15.68 -19.37 0.61
C ALA A 202 -15.44 -17.93 1.06
N MET A 203 -14.46 -17.22 0.46
CA MET A 203 -14.22 -15.81 0.68
C MET A 203 -15.36 -14.94 0.14
N SER A 204 -15.81 -15.20 -1.09
CA SER A 204 -16.90 -14.48 -1.74
C SER A 204 -18.17 -14.53 -0.90
N SER A 205 -18.58 -15.72 -0.45
CA SER A 205 -19.74 -15.89 0.43
C SER A 205 -19.63 -15.12 1.75
N CYS A 206 -18.40 -14.94 2.27
CA CYS A 206 -18.16 -14.15 3.48
C CYS A 206 -18.33 -12.64 3.23
N LEU A 207 -18.13 -12.19 2.01
CA LEU A 207 -18.18 -10.78 1.62
C LEU A 207 -19.57 -10.29 1.23
N GLU A 208 -20.54 -11.16 1.03
CA GLU A 208 -21.92 -10.75 0.73
C GLU A 208 -22.51 -9.81 1.80
N PRO A 209 -23.24 -8.73 1.45
CA PRO A 209 -23.61 -8.27 0.10
C PRO A 209 -22.66 -7.23 -0.50
N LEU A 210 -21.38 -7.18 -0.12
CA LEU A 210 -20.43 -6.20 -0.63
C LEU A 210 -20.19 -6.41 -2.14
N LYS A 211 -20.06 -5.30 -2.86
CA LYS A 211 -19.52 -5.34 -4.23
C LYS A 211 -18.03 -5.62 -4.15
N VAL A 212 -17.60 -6.72 -4.76
CA VAL A 212 -16.21 -7.18 -4.77
C VAL A 212 -15.62 -6.90 -6.15
N ASP A 213 -14.52 -6.17 -6.21
CA ASP A 213 -13.81 -5.92 -7.46
C ASP A 213 -13.01 -7.15 -7.89
N TYR A 214 -12.30 -7.79 -6.95
CA TYR A 214 -11.60 -9.06 -7.21
C TYR A 214 -11.33 -9.83 -5.90
N ILE A 215 -11.19 -11.16 -6.02
CA ILE A 215 -10.60 -12.08 -5.06
C ILE A 215 -9.68 -12.98 -5.85
N GLU A 216 -8.37 -12.89 -5.59
CA GLU A 216 -7.39 -13.72 -6.28
C GLU A 216 -6.41 -14.37 -5.31
N ILE A 217 -5.95 -15.55 -5.72
CA ILE A 217 -4.85 -16.27 -5.10
C ILE A 217 -3.77 -16.37 -6.17
N VAL A 218 -2.62 -15.80 -5.89
CA VAL A 218 -1.57 -15.59 -6.88
C VAL A 218 -0.21 -16.11 -6.37
N ASP A 219 0.69 -16.39 -7.29
CA ASP A 219 2.10 -16.60 -6.97
C ASP A 219 2.83 -15.26 -6.70
N LYS A 220 4.11 -15.33 -6.37
CA LYS A 220 4.97 -14.14 -6.14
C LYS A 220 5.18 -13.27 -7.39
N SER A 221 4.73 -13.72 -8.56
CA SER A 221 4.72 -12.95 -9.82
C SER A 221 3.34 -12.39 -10.16
N LEU A 222 2.40 -12.44 -9.21
CA LEU A 222 0.98 -12.04 -9.36
C LEU A 222 0.21 -12.83 -10.41
N LYS A 223 0.63 -14.04 -10.74
CA LYS A 223 -0.09 -14.94 -11.64
C LYS A 223 -1.08 -15.77 -10.84
N PRO A 224 -2.35 -15.87 -11.27
CA PRO A 224 -3.32 -16.76 -10.63
C PRO A 224 -2.83 -18.20 -10.59
N VAL A 225 -3.12 -18.88 -9.48
CA VAL A 225 -2.78 -20.30 -9.28
C VAL A 225 -4.03 -21.13 -8.96
N ASP A 226 -4.10 -22.35 -9.47
CA ASP A 226 -5.23 -23.25 -9.23
C ASP A 226 -5.16 -23.93 -7.85
N SER A 227 -3.95 -24.06 -7.32
CA SER A 227 -3.69 -24.65 -6.00
C SER A 227 -2.58 -23.91 -5.28
N ILE A 228 -2.68 -23.82 -3.95
CA ILE A 228 -1.71 -23.14 -3.12
C ILE A 228 -0.47 -24.01 -2.91
N GLU A 229 0.68 -23.42 -3.18
CA GLU A 229 1.99 -23.94 -2.78
C GLU A 229 2.50 -23.10 -1.61
N LEU A 230 2.65 -23.75 -0.44
CA LEU A 230 3.10 -23.07 0.78
C LEU A 230 4.49 -22.44 0.57
N GLY A 231 4.57 -21.14 0.88
CA GLY A 231 5.79 -20.33 0.70
C GLY A 231 5.97 -19.70 -0.68
N ASN A 232 5.15 -20.05 -1.67
CA ASN A 232 5.19 -19.48 -3.03
C ASN A 232 3.91 -18.76 -3.46
N THR A 233 2.83 -18.89 -2.69
CA THR A 233 1.52 -18.31 -3.00
C THR A 233 1.20 -17.13 -2.05
N ILE A 234 0.50 -16.11 -2.54
CA ILE A 234 0.03 -14.92 -1.84
C ILE A 234 -1.50 -14.85 -1.92
#